data_977a22bf066cf7af51d1c5a7f9ec8828
#
_entry.id   977a22bf066cf7af51d1c5a7f9ec8828
#
_cell.length_a   1.000
_cell.length_b   1.000
_cell.length_c   1.000
_cell.angle_alpha   90.00
_cell.angle_beta   90.00
_cell.angle_gamma   90.00
#
_symmetry.space_group_name_H-M   'P 1'
#
loop_
_entity.id
_entity.type
_entity.pdbx_description
1 polymer ?
#
loop_
_entity_poly.entity_id
_entity_poly.type
_entity_poly.pdbx_seq_one_letter_code
_entity_poly.pdbx_strand_id
1 'polypeptide(L)'
;YGVGHGAKLTDNGVAQARRVIRRHRLVELFLTRVLGLDWSEVDTEADALEHAISPRLEQAIAAHLGEPLEDPHGHPIPSAKGDLAQRDLKPLHLFRAGHRVVIREVQDDNPDRLRHWQNMGLIPGAVVDFVAYQELDDIFDLKLGTRTLHVGSEGLAGLRGELEA
;
A
#
# COMPACT_ATOMS: atom_id res chain seq x y z
N TYR A 1 -10.71 4.51 37.72
CA TYR A 1 -10.71 4.51 36.25
C TYR A 1 -9.78 5.61 35.78
N GLY A 2 -8.53 5.26 35.42
CA GLY A 2 -7.56 6.18 34.85
C GLY A 2 -7.85 6.37 33.36
N VAL A 3 -7.81 7.63 32.93
CA VAL A 3 -8.00 8.06 31.54
C VAL A 3 -6.93 7.40 30.66
N GLY A 4 -7.35 6.53 29.78
CA GLY A 4 -6.81 6.12 28.49
C GLY A 4 -5.31 6.11 28.23
N HIS A 5 -4.56 5.15 28.79
CA HIS A 5 -3.41 4.62 28.06
C HIS A 5 -3.95 3.51 27.14
N GLY A 6 -3.89 3.71 25.81
CA GLY A 6 -4.30 2.70 24.85
C GLY A 6 -3.59 1.37 25.12
N ALA A 7 -4.21 0.24 24.77
CA ALA A 7 -3.61 -1.08 24.93
C ALA A 7 -2.32 -1.17 24.10
N LYS A 8 -1.22 -1.57 24.74
CA LYS A 8 0.05 -1.84 24.07
C LYS A 8 0.21 -3.35 23.90
N LEU A 9 0.52 -3.78 22.68
CA LEU A 9 0.79 -5.19 22.43
C LEU A 9 2.05 -5.63 23.17
N THR A 10 2.02 -6.85 23.70
CA THR A 10 3.21 -7.55 24.19
C THR A 10 4.06 -7.99 22.98
N ASP A 11 5.32 -8.38 23.22
CA ASP A 11 6.18 -8.91 22.15
C ASP A 11 5.56 -10.11 21.44
N ASN A 12 4.90 -10.99 22.20
CA ASN A 12 4.13 -12.10 21.62
C ASN A 12 2.93 -11.61 20.80
N GLY A 13 2.22 -10.58 21.26
CA GLY A 13 1.14 -9.95 20.51
C GLY A 13 1.61 -9.34 19.21
N VAL A 14 2.76 -8.66 19.19
CA VAL A 14 3.40 -8.13 17.99
C VAL A 14 3.76 -9.26 17.01
N ALA A 15 4.35 -10.36 17.51
CA ALA A 15 4.71 -11.50 16.69
C ALA A 15 3.46 -12.16 16.03
N GLN A 16 2.36 -12.29 16.78
CA GLN A 16 1.10 -12.81 16.26
C GLN A 16 0.49 -11.88 15.21
N ALA A 17 0.44 -10.57 15.48
CA ALA A 17 -0.05 -9.58 14.54
C ALA A 17 0.73 -9.62 13.21
N ARG A 18 2.06 -9.72 13.27
CA ARG A 18 2.89 -9.81 12.06
C ARG A 18 2.64 -11.07 11.24
N ARG A 19 2.29 -12.19 11.89
CA ARG A 19 1.90 -13.43 11.18
C ARG A 19 0.58 -13.26 10.44
N VAL A 20 -0.41 -12.64 11.08
CA VAL A 20 -1.69 -12.34 10.43
C VAL A 20 -1.47 -11.41 9.25
N ILE A 21 -0.76 -10.29 9.45
CA ILE A 21 -0.42 -9.34 8.39
C ILE A 21 0.31 -10.03 7.22
N ARG A 22 1.29 -10.90 7.50
CA ARG A 22 1.97 -11.63 6.43
C ARG A 22 0.99 -12.47 5.62
N ARG A 23 0.13 -13.21 6.29
CA ARG A 23 -0.85 -14.09 5.64
C ARG A 23 -1.83 -13.30 4.80
N HIS A 24 -2.39 -12.24 5.36
CA HIS A 24 -3.29 -11.33 4.68
C HIS A 24 -2.68 -10.81 3.38
N ARG A 25 -1.52 -10.18 3.44
CA ARG A 25 -0.82 -9.59 2.29
C ARG A 25 -0.39 -10.61 1.23
N LEU A 26 0.00 -11.81 1.64
CA LEU A 26 0.28 -12.90 0.70
C LEU A 26 -0.98 -13.36 -0.03
N VAL A 27 -2.12 -13.42 0.66
CA VAL A 27 -3.41 -13.78 0.06
C VAL A 27 -3.85 -12.72 -0.93
N GLU A 28 -3.84 -11.44 -0.58
CA GLU A 28 -4.16 -10.34 -1.50
C GLU A 28 -3.32 -10.45 -2.79
N LEU A 29 -2.01 -10.65 -2.65
CA LEU A 29 -1.12 -10.76 -3.79
C LEU A 29 -1.40 -12.02 -4.63
N PHE A 30 -1.75 -13.13 -3.99
CA PHE A 30 -2.15 -14.34 -4.69
C PHE A 30 -3.46 -14.14 -5.45
N LEU A 31 -4.46 -13.53 -4.82
CA LEU A 31 -5.75 -13.25 -5.44
C LEU A 31 -5.61 -12.34 -6.67
N THR A 32 -4.76 -11.31 -6.57
CA THR A 32 -4.54 -10.39 -7.70
C THR A 32 -3.69 -11.01 -8.80
N ARG A 33 -2.51 -11.57 -8.48
CA ARG A 33 -1.55 -12.02 -9.50
C ARG A 33 -1.91 -13.36 -10.14
N VAL A 34 -2.52 -14.26 -9.37
CA VAL A 34 -2.79 -15.63 -9.84
C VAL A 34 -4.23 -15.79 -10.28
N LEU A 35 -5.19 -15.24 -9.53
CA LEU A 35 -6.61 -15.37 -9.83
C LEU A 35 -7.17 -14.19 -10.63
N GLY A 36 -6.42 -13.08 -10.74
CA GLY A 36 -6.80 -11.92 -11.53
C GLY A 36 -7.93 -11.08 -10.92
N LEU A 37 -8.13 -11.17 -9.59
CA LEU A 37 -9.08 -10.32 -8.91
C LEU A 37 -8.60 -8.86 -8.94
N ASP A 38 -9.55 -7.93 -8.93
CA ASP A 38 -9.24 -6.50 -8.88
C ASP A 38 -8.61 -6.14 -7.52
N TRP A 39 -7.50 -5.42 -7.56
CA TRP A 39 -6.76 -5.04 -6.36
C TRP A 39 -7.57 -4.17 -5.38
N SER A 40 -8.64 -3.52 -5.86
CA SER A 40 -9.55 -2.71 -5.04
C SER A 40 -10.55 -3.54 -4.24
N GLU A 41 -10.64 -4.83 -4.48
CA GLU A 41 -11.66 -5.72 -3.87
C GLU A 41 -11.05 -6.88 -3.08
N VAL A 42 -9.72 -7.07 -3.14
CA VAL A 42 -9.05 -8.23 -2.54
C VAL A 42 -8.94 -8.20 -1.02
N ASP A 43 -9.02 -7.03 -0.38
CA ASP A 43 -8.94 -6.88 1.07
C ASP A 43 -10.02 -7.70 1.79
N THR A 44 -11.28 -7.57 1.37
CA THR A 44 -12.41 -8.33 1.93
C THR A 44 -12.23 -9.84 1.77
N GLU A 45 -11.74 -10.29 0.62
CA GLU A 45 -11.49 -11.71 0.37
C GLU A 45 -10.30 -12.23 1.18
N ALA A 46 -9.26 -11.41 1.35
CA ALA A 46 -8.11 -11.74 2.17
C ALA A 46 -8.48 -11.89 3.64
N ASP A 47 -9.28 -10.97 4.18
CA ASP A 47 -9.83 -11.04 5.55
C ASP A 47 -10.59 -12.36 5.79
N ALA A 48 -11.42 -12.77 4.84
CA ALA A 48 -12.18 -14.02 4.96
C ALA A 48 -11.28 -15.26 4.94
N LEU A 49 -10.16 -15.23 4.24
CA LEU A 49 -9.28 -16.38 4.01
C LEU A 49 -8.13 -16.48 5.01
N GLU A 50 -7.60 -15.37 5.53
CA GLU A 50 -6.37 -15.34 6.34
C GLU A 50 -6.41 -16.25 7.58
N HIS A 51 -7.59 -16.39 8.17
CA HIS A 51 -7.80 -17.25 9.36
C HIS A 51 -7.95 -18.74 9.01
N ALA A 52 -8.33 -19.06 7.76
CA ALA A 52 -8.55 -20.43 7.30
C ALA A 52 -7.30 -21.05 6.68
N ILE A 53 -6.33 -20.26 6.28
CA ILE A 53 -5.09 -20.72 5.61
C ILE A 53 -4.15 -21.38 6.61
N SER A 54 -3.78 -22.64 6.33
CA SER A 54 -2.77 -23.36 7.13
C SER A 54 -1.35 -22.80 6.89
N PRO A 55 -0.43 -22.96 7.84
CA PRO A 55 0.98 -22.57 7.64
C PRO A 55 1.64 -23.21 6.40
N ARG A 56 1.24 -24.44 6.05
CA ARG A 56 1.74 -25.14 4.86
C ARG A 56 1.25 -24.44 3.58
N LEU A 57 -0.03 -24.03 3.55
CA LEU A 57 -0.59 -23.33 2.40
C LEU A 57 0.00 -21.93 2.26
N GLU A 58 0.20 -21.21 3.37
CA GLU A 58 0.88 -19.90 3.40
C GLU A 58 2.29 -20.00 2.77
N GLN A 59 3.08 -21.00 3.16
CA GLN A 59 4.40 -21.23 2.60
C GLN A 59 4.35 -21.57 1.09
N ALA A 60 3.37 -22.37 0.67
CA ALA A 60 3.19 -22.71 -0.74
C ALA A 60 2.83 -21.49 -1.58
N ILE A 61 1.96 -20.61 -1.07
CA ILE A 61 1.59 -19.33 -1.70
C ILE A 61 2.85 -18.45 -1.81
N ALA A 62 3.59 -18.25 -0.73
CA ALA A 62 4.79 -17.42 -0.72
C ALA A 62 5.84 -17.93 -1.75
N ALA A 63 6.09 -19.24 -1.77
CA ALA A 63 7.02 -19.85 -2.72
C ALA A 63 6.53 -19.72 -4.17
N HIS A 64 5.23 -19.91 -4.43
CA HIS A 64 4.64 -19.75 -5.76
C HIS A 64 4.77 -18.30 -6.27
N LEU A 65 4.64 -17.32 -5.39
CA LEU A 65 4.80 -15.90 -5.70
C LEU A 65 6.26 -15.43 -5.77
N GLY A 66 7.23 -16.31 -5.48
CA GLY A 66 8.66 -16.00 -5.50
C GLY A 66 9.15 -15.23 -4.28
N GLU A 67 8.58 -15.51 -3.09
CA GLU A 67 8.88 -14.82 -1.82
C GLU A 67 8.75 -13.29 -1.94
N PRO A 68 7.54 -12.79 -2.22
CA PRO A 68 7.32 -11.38 -2.50
C PRO A 68 7.60 -10.51 -1.27
N LEU A 69 8.04 -9.27 -1.51
CA LEU A 69 8.35 -8.31 -0.45
C LEU A 69 7.21 -7.34 -0.19
N GLU A 70 6.27 -7.21 -1.12
CA GLU A 70 5.17 -6.25 -1.09
C GLU A 70 3.87 -6.87 -1.57
N ASP A 71 2.76 -6.40 -1.02
CA ASP A 71 1.41 -6.71 -1.45
C ASP A 71 0.98 -5.85 -2.67
N PRO A 72 -0.26 -5.99 -3.20
CA PRO A 72 -0.71 -5.19 -4.34
C PRO A 72 -0.77 -3.68 -4.06
N HIS A 73 -0.92 -3.27 -2.80
CA HIS A 73 -1.01 -1.89 -2.35
C HIS A 73 0.37 -1.29 -2.01
N GLY A 74 1.44 -2.09 -2.16
CA GLY A 74 2.81 -1.68 -1.89
C GLY A 74 3.24 -1.84 -0.43
N HIS A 75 2.41 -2.40 0.44
CA HIS A 75 2.77 -2.59 1.84
C HIS A 75 3.78 -3.73 1.99
N PRO A 76 4.82 -3.58 2.85
CA PRO A 76 5.83 -4.59 3.01
C PRO A 76 5.27 -5.86 3.66
N ILE A 77 5.51 -7.02 3.06
CA ILE A 77 5.13 -8.32 3.59
C ILE A 77 6.14 -8.74 4.67
N PRO A 78 5.71 -9.00 5.91
CA PRO A 78 6.63 -9.52 6.94
C PRO A 78 7.33 -10.79 6.48
N SER A 79 8.61 -10.97 6.82
CA SER A 79 9.33 -12.21 6.55
C SER A 79 8.70 -13.40 7.31
N ALA A 80 9.08 -14.64 6.94
CA ALA A 80 8.66 -15.84 7.68
C ALA A 80 9.11 -15.82 9.16
N LYS A 81 10.14 -15.03 9.49
CA LYS A 81 10.63 -14.82 10.87
C LYS A 81 9.90 -13.68 11.59
N GLY A 82 9.05 -12.94 10.88
CA GLY A 82 8.31 -11.81 11.43
C GLY A 82 9.04 -10.47 11.31
N ASP A 83 10.14 -10.37 10.55
CA ASP A 83 10.78 -9.08 10.30
C ASP A 83 9.92 -8.28 9.33
N LEU A 84 9.72 -7.01 9.62
CA LEU A 84 8.96 -6.09 8.80
C LEU A 84 9.86 -4.93 8.36
N ALA A 85 9.99 -4.73 7.05
CA ALA A 85 10.74 -3.61 6.51
C ALA A 85 10.09 -2.28 6.93
N GLN A 86 10.91 -1.36 7.40
CA GLN A 86 10.49 0.02 7.66
C GLN A 86 10.93 0.89 6.49
N ARG A 87 10.04 1.79 6.07
CA ARG A 87 10.28 2.75 5.01
C ARG A 87 9.96 4.16 5.51
N ASP A 88 10.80 5.11 5.16
CA ASP A 88 10.55 6.54 5.42
C ASP A 88 9.82 7.17 4.23
N LEU A 89 8.55 6.79 4.08
CA LEU A 89 7.70 7.28 3.01
C LEU A 89 6.95 8.54 3.45
N LYS A 90 6.88 9.50 2.54
CA LYS A 90 6.13 10.74 2.76
C LYS A 90 4.80 10.73 2.01
N PRO A 91 3.73 11.33 2.59
CA PRO A 91 2.50 11.58 1.85
C PRO A 91 2.76 12.38 0.57
N LEU A 92 2.11 12.02 -0.54
CA LEU A 92 2.37 12.63 -1.84
C LEU A 92 2.10 14.15 -1.85
N HIS A 93 1.09 14.60 -1.14
CA HIS A 93 0.75 16.03 -1.05
C HIS A 93 1.82 16.90 -0.35
N LEU A 94 2.84 16.29 0.25
CA LEU A 94 3.98 17.02 0.83
C LEU A 94 5.13 17.27 -0.16
N PHE A 95 5.10 16.64 -1.33
CA PHE A 95 6.08 16.92 -2.38
C PHE A 95 5.75 18.23 -3.11
N ARG A 96 6.73 18.82 -3.79
CA ARG A 96 6.62 20.14 -4.42
C ARG A 96 7.18 20.09 -5.85
N ALA A 97 6.94 21.15 -6.60
CA ALA A 97 7.45 21.31 -7.96
C ALA A 97 8.94 21.00 -8.06
N GLY A 98 9.32 20.26 -9.08
CA GLY A 98 10.67 19.77 -9.31
C GLY A 98 11.01 18.44 -8.66
N HIS A 99 10.16 17.92 -7.78
CA HIS A 99 10.35 16.56 -7.25
C HIS A 99 9.86 15.52 -8.25
N ARG A 100 10.65 14.47 -8.40
CA ARG A 100 10.31 13.25 -9.08
C ARG A 100 10.18 12.14 -8.04
N VAL A 101 9.02 11.51 -7.96
CA VAL A 101 8.61 10.67 -6.83
C VAL A 101 8.14 9.32 -7.33
N VAL A 102 8.60 8.24 -6.69
CA VAL A 102 8.05 6.90 -6.87
C VAL A 102 6.96 6.69 -5.84
N ILE A 103 5.77 6.36 -6.28
CA ILE A 103 4.69 5.90 -5.39
C ILE A 103 5.07 4.52 -4.87
N ARG A 104 5.06 4.35 -3.54
CA ARG A 104 5.43 3.09 -2.90
C ARG A 104 4.27 2.40 -2.21
N GLU A 105 3.38 3.17 -1.60
CA GLU A 105 2.26 2.62 -0.83
C GLU A 105 0.97 3.38 -1.09
N VAL A 106 -0.12 2.65 -1.04
CA VAL A 106 -1.50 3.17 -1.04
C VAL A 106 -2.15 2.78 0.29
N GLN A 107 -2.49 3.79 1.11
CA GLN A 107 -3.10 3.61 2.43
C GLN A 107 -4.58 3.97 2.38
N ASP A 108 -5.38 3.11 1.77
CA ASP A 108 -6.84 3.24 1.73
C ASP A 108 -7.44 1.85 1.46
N ASP A 109 -8.63 1.61 2.00
CA ASP A 109 -9.41 0.39 1.84
C ASP A 109 -10.72 0.63 1.05
N ASN A 110 -10.98 1.89 0.65
CA ASN A 110 -12.16 2.23 -0.12
C ASN A 110 -12.00 1.81 -1.60
N PRO A 111 -12.79 0.84 -2.10
CA PRO A 111 -12.66 0.33 -3.46
C PRO A 111 -12.82 1.41 -4.54
N ASP A 112 -13.66 2.43 -4.30
CA ASP A 112 -13.87 3.49 -5.29
C ASP A 112 -12.63 4.40 -5.41
N ARG A 113 -11.95 4.69 -4.28
CA ARG A 113 -10.68 5.43 -4.30
C ARG A 113 -9.57 4.62 -4.95
N LEU A 114 -9.45 3.34 -4.63
CA LEU A 114 -8.46 2.47 -5.22
C LEU A 114 -8.64 2.38 -6.75
N ARG A 115 -9.88 2.18 -7.22
CA ARG A 115 -10.20 2.21 -8.67
C ARG A 115 -9.91 3.57 -9.30
N HIS A 116 -10.19 4.67 -8.60
CA HIS A 116 -9.90 6.01 -9.09
C HIS A 116 -8.40 6.21 -9.31
N TRP A 117 -7.56 5.85 -8.33
CA TRP A 117 -6.10 5.93 -8.51
C TRP A 117 -5.58 5.00 -9.59
N GLN A 118 -6.12 3.80 -9.71
CA GLN A 118 -5.79 2.86 -10.79
C GLN A 118 -6.06 3.47 -12.17
N ASN A 119 -7.23 4.08 -12.35
CA ASN A 119 -7.60 4.75 -13.61
C ASN A 119 -6.68 5.94 -13.93
N MET A 120 -6.22 6.64 -12.93
CA MET A 120 -5.22 7.70 -13.09
C MET A 120 -3.80 7.16 -13.33
N GLY A 121 -3.52 5.91 -12.98
CA GLY A 121 -2.18 5.31 -12.99
C GLY A 121 -1.36 5.64 -11.75
N LEU A 122 -1.98 6.17 -10.69
CA LEU A 122 -1.35 6.48 -9.41
C LEU A 122 -1.31 5.23 -8.51
N ILE A 123 -0.51 4.27 -8.89
CA ILE A 123 -0.40 2.95 -8.25
C ILE A 123 1.03 2.72 -7.76
N PRO A 124 1.28 1.75 -6.87
CA PRO A 124 2.64 1.42 -6.44
C PRO A 124 3.58 1.13 -7.62
N GLY A 125 4.77 1.72 -7.57
CA GLY A 125 5.78 1.66 -8.64
C GLY A 125 5.66 2.76 -9.70
N ALA A 126 4.56 3.50 -9.76
CA ALA A 126 4.44 4.63 -10.68
C ALA A 126 5.38 5.78 -10.30
N VAL A 127 5.99 6.39 -11.30
CA VAL A 127 6.86 7.56 -11.14
C VAL A 127 6.10 8.82 -11.56
N VAL A 128 6.07 9.79 -10.68
CA VAL A 128 5.32 11.04 -10.85
C VAL A 128 6.24 12.24 -10.72
N ASP A 129 6.24 13.11 -11.73
CA ASP A 129 6.91 14.40 -11.66
C ASP A 129 5.94 15.46 -11.12
N PHE A 130 6.30 16.15 -10.06
CA PHE A 130 5.57 17.30 -9.51
C PHE A 130 5.97 18.54 -10.30
N VAL A 131 5.05 19.06 -11.12
CA VAL A 131 5.31 20.20 -12.03
C VAL A 131 5.00 21.52 -11.35
N ALA A 132 3.82 21.64 -10.72
CA ALA A 132 3.39 22.83 -10.03
C ALA A 132 2.43 22.51 -8.88
N TYR A 133 2.25 23.46 -7.98
CA TYR A 133 1.18 23.45 -6.98
C TYR A 133 0.51 24.81 -6.97
N GLN A 134 -0.79 24.82 -7.18
CA GLN A 134 -1.65 26.01 -7.23
C GLN A 134 -2.31 26.16 -5.85
N GLU A 135 -1.73 27.00 -4.99
CA GLU A 135 -2.14 27.12 -3.58
C GLU A 135 -3.60 27.55 -3.40
N LEU A 136 -4.11 28.47 -4.25
CA LEU A 136 -5.47 29.01 -4.12
C LEU A 136 -6.55 27.95 -4.41
N ASP A 137 -6.26 27.05 -5.34
CA ASP A 137 -7.19 26.03 -5.79
C ASP A 137 -6.88 24.65 -5.17
N ASP A 138 -5.80 24.56 -4.39
CA ASP A 138 -5.28 23.31 -3.81
C ASP A 138 -5.08 22.21 -4.86
N ILE A 139 -4.52 22.55 -6.02
CA ILE A 139 -4.32 21.63 -7.15
C ILE A 139 -2.82 21.40 -7.40
N PHE A 140 -2.45 20.13 -7.51
CA PHE A 140 -1.14 19.68 -7.98
C PHE A 140 -1.21 19.39 -9.48
N ASP A 141 -0.30 19.98 -10.24
CA ASP A 141 -0.02 19.62 -11.62
C ASP A 141 1.06 18.54 -11.61
N LEU A 142 0.66 17.32 -11.98
CA LEU A 142 1.50 16.14 -11.97
C LEU A 142 1.72 15.64 -13.39
N LYS A 143 2.88 15.05 -13.65
CA LYS A 143 3.17 14.39 -14.91
C LYS A 143 3.48 12.92 -14.65
N LEU A 144 2.74 12.04 -15.32
CA LEU A 144 2.91 10.61 -15.30
C LEU A 144 3.22 10.11 -16.72
N GLY A 145 4.52 9.93 -17.02
CA GLY A 145 4.97 9.71 -18.39
C GLY A 145 4.59 10.87 -19.31
N THR A 146 3.75 10.64 -20.30
CA THR A 146 3.26 11.66 -21.24
C THR A 146 1.94 12.32 -20.79
N ARG A 147 1.30 11.81 -19.74
CA ARG A 147 0.01 12.32 -19.24
C ARG A 147 0.22 13.41 -18.21
N THR A 148 -0.58 14.46 -18.30
CA THR A 148 -0.70 15.47 -17.24
C THR A 148 -1.95 15.20 -16.42
N LEU A 149 -1.82 15.26 -15.10
CA LEU A 149 -2.91 15.10 -14.15
C LEU A 149 -3.02 16.37 -13.32
N HIS A 150 -4.26 16.78 -13.02
CA HIS A 150 -4.58 17.87 -12.11
C HIS A 150 -5.33 17.28 -10.92
N VAL A 151 -4.71 17.24 -9.75
CA VAL A 151 -5.23 16.50 -8.59
C VAL A 151 -5.15 17.37 -7.34
N GLY A 152 -6.27 17.51 -6.64
CA GLY A 152 -6.28 18.18 -5.33
C GLY A 152 -5.54 17.38 -4.26
N SER A 153 -5.15 18.03 -3.17
CA SER A 153 -4.44 17.38 -2.05
C SER A 153 -5.23 16.20 -1.47
N GLU A 154 -6.55 16.33 -1.40
CA GLU A 154 -7.43 15.24 -0.94
C GLU A 154 -7.40 14.03 -1.90
N GLY A 155 -7.28 14.28 -3.20
CA GLY A 155 -7.11 13.21 -4.20
C GLY A 155 -5.76 12.47 -4.10
N LEU A 156 -4.77 13.06 -3.44
CA LEU A 156 -3.47 12.45 -3.14
C LEU A 156 -3.39 11.87 -1.73
N ALA A 157 -4.38 12.15 -0.87
CA ALA A 157 -4.41 11.65 0.49
C ALA A 157 -4.51 10.11 0.50
N GLY A 158 -3.59 9.44 1.21
CA GLY A 158 -3.45 7.98 1.19
C GLY A 158 -2.34 7.47 0.29
N LEU A 159 -1.89 8.25 -0.69
CA LEU A 159 -0.71 7.89 -1.49
C LEU A 159 0.57 8.32 -0.78
N ARG A 160 1.54 7.40 -0.70
CA ARG A 160 2.85 7.65 -0.11
C ARG A 160 3.98 7.26 -1.07
N GLY A 161 5.06 8.00 -1.01
CA GLY A 161 6.21 7.77 -1.89
C GLY A 161 7.51 8.31 -1.35
N GLU A 162 8.54 8.16 -2.14
CA GLU A 162 9.89 8.64 -1.90
C GLU A 162 10.46 9.28 -3.17
N LEU A 163 11.50 10.11 -3.04
CA LEU A 163 12.19 10.65 -4.20
C LEU A 163 12.80 9.52 -5.03
N GLU A 164 12.64 9.61 -6.34
CA GLU A 164 13.34 8.70 -7.25
C GLU A 164 14.85 8.96 -7.13
N ALA A 165 15.64 7.91 -6.94
CA ALA A 165 17.09 7.97 -6.78
C ALA A 165 17.82 8.26 -8.11
#